data_a6b8497143058e687d1304c117f79f99
#
_entry.id   a6b8497143058e687d1304c117f79f99
#
_cell.length_a   1.000
_cell.length_b   1.000
_cell.length_c   1.000
_cell.angle_alpha   90.00
_cell.angle_beta   90.00
_cell.angle_gamma   90.00
#
_symmetry.space_group_name_H-M   'P 1'
#
loop_
_entity.id
_entity.type
_entity.pdbx_description
1 polymer ?
#
loop_
_entity_poly.entity_id
_entity_poly.type
_entity_poly.pdbx_seq_one_letter_code
_entity_poly.pdbx_strand_id
1 'polypeptide(L)'
;MLKSNVNDGDGGDAALSISKPRETIEPDLCVIGAGSGGLSVAAAAAAFGRPVVLLEKHKMGGDCLNYGCVPSKALLAAAKRAEAMRSPKSFGIKPVEPEIDFAAVNDHVHAVIKAIEPNDSVERFPGLGVNVIQSAGAFVDTDTVRAGEHLIKARRFVIATGSSPVVPPIPGLDETPHFTHETLFD
;
A
#
# COMPACT_ATOMS: atom_id res chain seq x y z
N MET A 1 10.35 -60.48 6.52
CA MET A 1 11.15 -59.77 5.51
C MET A 1 10.27 -58.68 4.91
N LEU A 2 10.32 -57.47 5.44
CA LEU A 2 9.63 -56.29 4.94
C LEU A 2 10.67 -55.35 4.37
N LYS A 3 10.60 -55.11 3.07
CA LYS A 3 11.51 -54.17 2.38
C LYS A 3 10.98 -52.73 2.59
N SER A 4 11.81 -51.88 3.17
CA SER A 4 11.60 -50.44 3.26
C SER A 4 11.88 -49.82 1.90
N ASN A 5 10.86 -49.19 1.28
CA ASN A 5 11.05 -48.27 0.18
C ASN A 5 11.30 -46.87 0.78
N VAL A 6 12.51 -46.40 0.67
CA VAL A 6 12.88 -44.99 0.88
C VAL A 6 12.58 -44.27 -0.44
N ASN A 7 11.63 -43.35 -0.41
CA ASN A 7 11.31 -42.49 -1.53
C ASN A 7 12.18 -41.24 -1.38
N ASP A 8 13.22 -41.14 -2.18
CA ASP A 8 14.06 -39.93 -2.30
C ASP A 8 13.20 -38.82 -2.93
N GLY A 9 12.81 -37.85 -2.11
CA GLY A 9 12.14 -36.64 -2.56
C GLY A 9 13.11 -35.78 -3.37
N ASP A 10 12.90 -35.76 -4.67
CA ASP A 10 13.53 -34.83 -5.61
C ASP A 10 13.14 -33.41 -5.23
N GLY A 11 14.08 -32.69 -4.63
CA GLY A 11 14.02 -31.26 -4.34
C GLY A 11 14.15 -30.49 -5.65
N GLY A 12 13.07 -30.37 -6.39
CA GLY A 12 13.02 -29.53 -7.57
C GLY A 12 13.23 -28.07 -7.18
N ASP A 13 14.48 -27.58 -7.31
CA ASP A 13 14.83 -26.18 -7.42
C ASP A 13 13.99 -25.60 -8.58
N ALA A 14 12.89 -24.94 -8.24
CA ALA A 14 12.17 -24.08 -9.18
C ALA A 14 13.08 -22.87 -9.48
N ALA A 15 14.05 -23.09 -10.35
CA ALA A 15 14.81 -22.02 -10.97
C ALA A 15 13.78 -21.09 -11.63
N LEU A 16 13.56 -19.92 -11.03
CA LEU A 16 12.82 -18.81 -11.61
C LEU A 16 13.40 -18.58 -13.00
N SER A 17 12.66 -18.99 -14.01
CA SER A 17 12.98 -18.74 -15.43
C SER A 17 13.12 -17.23 -15.61
N ILE A 18 14.33 -16.74 -15.56
CA ILE A 18 14.68 -15.33 -15.76
C ILE A 18 14.49 -15.06 -17.25
N SER A 19 13.28 -14.65 -17.65
CA SER A 19 13.06 -14.15 -19.00
C SER A 19 14.00 -12.96 -19.23
N LYS A 20 14.61 -12.93 -20.41
CA LYS A 20 15.50 -11.82 -20.79
C LYS A 20 14.69 -10.52 -20.71
N PRO A 21 15.22 -9.45 -20.08
CA PRO A 21 14.49 -8.18 -19.97
C PRO A 21 14.17 -7.68 -21.39
N ARG A 22 12.90 -7.27 -21.59
CA ARG A 22 12.40 -6.83 -22.91
C ARG A 22 12.80 -5.38 -23.20
N GLU A 23 12.93 -4.57 -22.15
CA GLU A 23 13.17 -3.14 -22.31
C GLU A 23 14.03 -2.60 -21.18
N THR A 24 14.99 -1.72 -21.53
CA THR A 24 15.73 -0.91 -20.55
C THR A 24 15.20 0.51 -20.62
N ILE A 25 14.81 1.06 -19.45
CA ILE A 25 14.30 2.41 -19.29
C ILE A 25 15.35 3.22 -18.52
N GLU A 26 15.69 4.41 -19.02
CA GLU A 26 16.71 5.27 -18.42
C GLU A 26 16.09 6.61 -17.92
N PRO A 27 15.40 6.63 -16.78
CA PRO A 27 14.84 7.85 -16.22
C PRO A 27 15.89 8.65 -15.43
N ASP A 28 15.61 9.93 -15.19
CA ASP A 28 16.36 10.72 -14.19
C ASP A 28 16.13 10.17 -12.77
N LEU A 29 14.91 9.72 -12.48
CA LEU A 29 14.49 9.27 -11.16
C LEU A 29 13.68 7.97 -11.24
N CYS A 30 14.07 6.99 -10.42
CA CYS A 30 13.25 5.81 -10.13
C CYS A 30 12.77 5.87 -8.68
N VAL A 31 11.46 5.91 -8.48
CA VAL A 31 10.81 5.90 -7.16
C VAL A 31 10.26 4.52 -6.90
N ILE A 32 10.64 3.91 -5.78
CA ILE A 32 10.24 2.57 -5.38
C ILE A 32 9.22 2.68 -4.24
N GLY A 33 7.97 2.40 -4.54
CA GLY A 33 6.81 2.52 -3.66
C GLY A 33 5.95 3.75 -3.97
N ALA A 34 4.65 3.52 -4.19
CA ALA A 34 3.65 4.54 -4.50
C ALA A 34 2.73 4.86 -3.30
N GLY A 35 3.31 4.90 -2.11
CA GLY A 35 2.67 5.51 -0.94
C GLY A 35 2.77 7.04 -1.00
N SER A 36 2.29 7.73 0.03
CA SER A 36 2.25 9.20 0.12
C SER A 36 3.59 9.87 -0.17
N GLY A 37 4.70 9.30 0.32
CA GLY A 37 6.05 9.81 0.07
C GLY A 37 6.47 9.65 -1.39
N GLY A 38 6.31 8.45 -1.95
CA GLY A 38 6.69 8.14 -3.33
C GLY A 38 5.87 8.91 -4.36
N LEU A 39 4.56 8.98 -4.17
CA LEU A 39 3.66 9.76 -5.04
C LEU A 39 4.01 11.24 -5.05
N SER A 40 4.29 11.82 -3.87
CA SER A 40 4.68 13.24 -3.75
C SER A 40 5.97 13.53 -4.49
N VAL A 41 6.98 12.66 -4.34
CA VAL A 41 8.28 12.83 -5.02
C VAL A 41 8.14 12.64 -6.53
N ALA A 42 7.41 11.61 -6.97
CA ALA A 42 7.20 11.34 -8.39
C ALA A 42 6.47 12.50 -9.09
N ALA A 43 5.38 13.00 -8.50
CA ALA A 43 4.63 14.14 -9.02
C ALA A 43 5.49 15.42 -9.07
N ALA A 44 6.24 15.70 -8.00
CA ALA A 44 7.12 16.87 -7.96
C ALA A 44 8.22 16.82 -9.02
N ALA A 45 8.91 15.68 -9.17
CA ALA A 45 9.95 15.52 -10.17
C ALA A 45 9.40 15.65 -11.60
N ALA A 46 8.24 15.07 -11.88
CA ALA A 46 7.56 15.22 -13.16
C ALA A 46 7.16 16.68 -13.45
N ALA A 47 6.67 17.40 -12.44
CA ALA A 47 6.36 18.83 -12.56
C ALA A 47 7.59 19.70 -12.90
N PHE A 48 8.79 19.26 -12.52
CA PHE A 48 10.06 19.86 -12.95
C PHE A 48 10.55 19.35 -14.31
N GLY A 49 9.72 18.61 -15.07
CA GLY A 49 10.05 18.09 -16.39
C GLY A 49 11.09 16.98 -16.37
N ARG A 50 11.25 16.26 -15.26
CA ARG A 50 12.19 15.14 -15.17
C ARG A 50 11.51 13.82 -15.55
N PRO A 51 12.17 12.96 -16.38
CA PRO A 51 11.70 11.60 -16.60
C PRO A 51 11.69 10.81 -15.32
N VAL A 52 10.51 10.27 -14.93
CA VAL A 52 10.31 9.53 -13.68
C VAL A 52 9.69 8.17 -13.97
N VAL A 53 10.25 7.13 -13.36
CA VAL A 53 9.61 5.82 -13.22
C VAL A 53 9.18 5.65 -11.77
N LEU A 54 7.93 5.25 -11.56
CA LEU A 54 7.34 4.92 -10.25
C LEU A 54 6.98 3.44 -10.22
N LEU A 55 7.53 2.72 -9.26
CA LEU A 55 7.26 1.29 -9.06
C LEU A 55 6.30 1.10 -7.89
N GLU A 56 5.26 0.29 -8.08
CA GLU A 56 4.37 -0.14 -7.01
C GLU A 56 4.05 -1.63 -7.13
N LYS A 57 4.25 -2.38 -6.05
CA LYS A 57 4.02 -3.83 -6.04
C LYS A 57 2.61 -4.24 -5.64
N HIS A 58 1.85 -3.35 -4.98
CA HIS A 58 0.53 -3.61 -4.43
C HIS A 58 -0.49 -2.53 -4.85
N LYS A 59 -0.96 -1.75 -3.87
CA LYS A 59 -1.98 -0.71 -4.07
C LYS A 59 -1.35 0.67 -4.11
N MET A 60 -1.72 1.46 -5.09
CA MET A 60 -1.40 2.88 -5.13
C MET A 60 -1.97 3.60 -3.88
N GLY A 61 -1.34 4.69 -3.47
CA GLY A 61 -1.72 5.45 -2.27
C GLY A 61 -1.11 4.91 -0.96
N GLY A 62 -0.62 3.65 -0.97
CA GLY A 62 0.02 3.01 0.19
C GLY A 62 -0.84 3.03 1.45
N ASP A 63 -0.21 3.06 2.62
CA ASP A 63 -0.90 3.01 3.92
C ASP A 63 -1.86 4.18 4.12
N CYS A 64 -1.48 5.39 3.71
CA CYS A 64 -2.28 6.58 3.95
C CYS A 64 -3.69 6.45 3.36
N LEU A 65 -3.79 6.04 2.10
CA LEU A 65 -5.06 5.86 1.42
C LEU A 65 -5.82 4.61 1.92
N ASN A 66 -5.12 3.47 2.01
CA ASN A 66 -5.79 2.18 2.13
C ASN A 66 -6.01 1.73 3.58
N TYR A 67 -5.08 2.08 4.51
CA TYR A 67 -5.05 1.49 5.86
C TYR A 67 -4.84 2.52 6.98
N GLY A 68 -4.54 3.76 6.66
CA GLY A 68 -4.11 4.77 7.63
C GLY A 68 -4.98 6.01 7.68
N CYS A 69 -4.45 7.09 7.09
CA CYS A 69 -5.01 8.45 7.23
C CYS A 69 -6.46 8.56 6.80
N VAL A 70 -6.81 7.98 5.65
CA VAL A 70 -8.15 8.11 5.06
C VAL A 70 -9.17 7.31 5.85
N PRO A 71 -9.03 5.98 6.03
CA PRO A 71 -10.00 5.19 6.77
C PRO A 71 -10.12 5.62 8.23
N SER A 72 -9.00 5.91 8.91
CA SER A 72 -9.06 6.32 10.31
C SER A 72 -9.78 7.65 10.51
N LYS A 73 -9.57 8.63 9.62
CA LYS A 73 -10.29 9.90 9.70
C LYS A 73 -11.77 9.77 9.39
N ALA A 74 -12.15 8.90 8.44
CA ALA A 74 -13.55 8.60 8.14
C ALA A 74 -14.24 7.97 9.36
N LEU A 75 -13.63 6.96 9.98
CA LEU A 75 -14.14 6.33 11.20
C LEU A 75 -14.25 7.31 12.37
N LEU A 76 -13.21 8.12 12.60
CA LEU A 76 -13.21 9.15 13.65
C LEU A 76 -14.27 10.24 13.40
N ALA A 77 -14.58 10.55 12.13
CA ALA A 77 -15.65 11.49 11.81
C ALA A 77 -17.04 10.94 12.20
N ALA A 78 -17.28 9.64 11.95
CA ALA A 78 -18.49 8.96 12.41
C ALA A 78 -18.56 8.93 13.95
N ALA A 79 -17.48 8.57 14.61
CA ALA A 79 -17.41 8.57 16.08
C ALA A 79 -17.67 9.95 16.69
N LYS A 80 -17.12 11.01 16.10
CA LYS A 80 -17.40 12.41 16.53
C LYS A 80 -18.86 12.80 16.38
N ARG A 81 -19.57 12.29 15.37
CA ARG A 81 -21.01 12.53 15.20
C ARG A 81 -21.79 11.85 16.32
N ALA A 82 -21.49 10.59 16.64
CA ALA A 82 -22.14 9.88 17.73
C ALA A 82 -21.89 10.59 19.06
N GLU A 83 -20.66 11.02 19.33
CA GLU A 83 -20.31 11.74 20.56
C GLU A 83 -21.00 13.11 20.65
N ALA A 84 -21.13 13.84 19.53
CA ALA A 84 -21.85 15.10 19.49
C ALA A 84 -23.36 14.94 19.82
N MET A 85 -23.95 13.78 19.56
CA MET A 85 -25.31 13.47 19.98
C MET A 85 -25.42 13.14 21.46
N ARG A 86 -24.40 12.47 22.04
CA ARG A 86 -24.35 12.12 23.46
C ARG A 86 -24.01 13.30 24.37
N SER A 87 -23.18 14.23 23.90
CA SER A 87 -22.62 15.30 24.73
C SER A 87 -22.84 16.72 24.21
N PRO A 88 -24.08 17.11 23.84
CA PRO A 88 -24.39 18.45 23.32
C PRO A 88 -24.64 19.51 24.40
N LYS A 89 -24.36 19.24 25.65
CA LYS A 89 -24.80 20.05 26.82
C LYS A 89 -24.38 21.51 26.80
N SER A 90 -23.21 21.83 26.23
CA SER A 90 -22.70 23.21 26.13
C SER A 90 -23.52 24.09 25.17
N PHE A 91 -24.36 23.49 24.32
CA PHE A 91 -25.16 24.19 23.33
C PHE A 91 -26.66 24.27 23.68
N GLY A 92 -27.06 23.87 24.90
CA GLY A 92 -28.48 23.87 25.31
C GLY A 92 -29.33 22.78 24.60
N ILE A 93 -28.69 21.83 23.94
CA ILE A 93 -29.34 20.71 23.25
C ILE A 93 -29.45 19.53 24.21
N LYS A 94 -30.56 18.82 24.22
CA LYS A 94 -30.71 17.60 25.02
C LYS A 94 -29.89 16.46 24.38
N PRO A 95 -29.10 15.71 25.19
CA PRO A 95 -28.38 14.56 24.70
C PRO A 95 -29.33 13.47 24.20
N VAL A 96 -28.91 12.77 23.16
CA VAL A 96 -29.61 11.62 22.59
C VAL A 96 -28.61 10.49 22.43
N GLU A 97 -28.95 9.29 22.89
CA GLU A 97 -28.12 8.11 22.59
C GLU A 97 -28.39 7.69 21.13
N PRO A 98 -27.36 7.74 20.26
CA PRO A 98 -27.54 7.37 18.88
C PRO A 98 -27.65 5.84 18.73
N GLU A 99 -28.52 5.39 17.87
CA GLU A 99 -28.51 4.03 17.36
C GLU A 99 -27.46 3.96 16.23
N ILE A 100 -26.48 3.07 16.39
CA ILE A 100 -25.34 2.98 15.47
C ILE A 100 -25.37 1.67 14.71
N ASP A 101 -25.55 1.76 13.38
CA ASP A 101 -25.31 0.67 12.44
C ASP A 101 -23.81 0.66 12.07
N PHE A 102 -23.04 -0.23 12.70
CA PHE A 102 -21.60 -0.30 12.46
C PHE A 102 -21.26 -0.79 11.03
N ALA A 103 -22.11 -1.62 10.41
CA ALA A 103 -21.90 -2.04 9.04
C ALA A 103 -22.01 -0.83 8.09
N ALA A 104 -23.01 0.03 8.28
CA ALA A 104 -23.12 1.28 7.51
C ALA A 104 -21.97 2.25 7.77
N VAL A 105 -21.39 2.27 8.98
CA VAL A 105 -20.17 3.05 9.27
C VAL A 105 -18.97 2.49 8.49
N ASN A 106 -18.82 1.18 8.41
CA ASN A 106 -17.75 0.55 7.63
C ASN A 106 -17.91 0.83 6.13
N ASP A 107 -19.12 0.70 5.60
CA ASP A 107 -19.43 1.07 4.21
C ASP A 107 -19.09 2.53 3.91
N HIS A 108 -19.35 3.46 4.85
CA HIS A 108 -18.95 4.86 4.72
C HIS A 108 -17.42 5.00 4.65
N VAL A 109 -16.67 4.29 5.48
CA VAL A 109 -15.18 4.32 5.43
C VAL A 109 -14.68 3.88 4.06
N HIS A 110 -15.19 2.78 3.54
CA HIS A 110 -14.82 2.28 2.21
C HIS A 110 -15.23 3.22 1.07
N ALA A 111 -16.40 3.85 1.19
CA ALA A 111 -16.85 4.86 0.21
C ALA A 111 -15.90 6.08 0.18
N VAL A 112 -15.39 6.51 1.33
CA VAL A 112 -14.42 7.62 1.41
C VAL A 112 -13.09 7.23 0.76
N ILE A 113 -12.58 6.00 1.02
CA ILE A 113 -11.37 5.48 0.36
C ILE A 113 -11.57 5.53 -1.16
N LYS A 114 -12.66 4.95 -1.65
CA LYS A 114 -12.98 4.88 -3.09
C LYS A 114 -13.13 6.25 -3.74
N ALA A 115 -13.64 7.24 -3.01
CA ALA A 115 -13.78 8.61 -3.50
C ALA A 115 -12.43 9.33 -3.66
N ILE A 116 -11.41 8.96 -2.87
CA ILE A 116 -10.08 9.58 -2.89
C ILE A 116 -9.13 8.81 -3.82
N GLU A 117 -9.30 7.50 -3.97
CA GLU A 117 -8.47 6.59 -4.76
C GLU A 117 -8.07 7.14 -6.16
N PRO A 118 -8.96 7.79 -6.94
CA PRO A 118 -8.60 8.34 -8.25
C PRO A 118 -7.47 9.37 -8.21
N ASN A 119 -7.23 10.02 -7.06
CA ASN A 119 -6.14 10.99 -6.91
C ASN A 119 -4.76 10.33 -6.87
N ASP A 120 -4.72 9.06 -6.46
CA ASP A 120 -3.48 8.29 -6.29
C ASP A 120 -3.42 7.11 -7.27
N SER A 121 -4.20 7.15 -8.36
CA SER A 121 -4.39 6.02 -9.27
C SER A 121 -3.30 5.89 -10.34
N VAL A 122 -3.18 4.68 -10.88
CA VAL A 122 -2.28 4.36 -12.00
C VAL A 122 -2.67 5.16 -13.25
N GLU A 123 -3.95 5.49 -13.41
CA GLU A 123 -4.46 6.23 -14.58
C GLU A 123 -4.08 7.71 -14.53
N ARG A 124 -4.02 8.30 -13.33
CA ARG A 124 -3.71 9.73 -13.16
C ARG A 124 -2.24 10.05 -13.40
N PHE A 125 -1.31 9.24 -12.89
CA PHE A 125 0.12 9.56 -12.86
C PHE A 125 0.77 9.66 -14.24
N PRO A 126 0.41 8.85 -15.26
CA PRO A 126 0.88 9.05 -16.64
C PRO A 126 0.52 10.43 -17.22
N GLY A 127 -0.67 10.95 -16.87
CA GLY A 127 -1.08 12.30 -17.24
C GLY A 127 -0.23 13.41 -16.60
N LEU A 128 0.50 13.10 -15.53
CA LEU A 128 1.49 13.99 -14.91
C LEU A 128 2.91 13.82 -15.49
N GLY A 129 3.12 12.87 -16.42
CA GLY A 129 4.43 12.57 -17.01
C GLY A 129 5.24 11.51 -16.23
N VAL A 130 4.61 10.75 -15.35
CA VAL A 130 5.23 9.66 -14.60
C VAL A 130 4.94 8.31 -15.28
N ASN A 131 5.99 7.54 -15.57
CA ASN A 131 5.83 6.15 -16.03
C ASN A 131 5.61 5.23 -14.82
N VAL A 132 4.41 4.67 -14.67
CA VAL A 132 4.05 3.78 -13.56
C VAL A 132 4.20 2.33 -13.98
N ILE A 133 4.95 1.56 -13.21
CA ILE A 133 5.13 0.12 -13.40
C ILE A 133 4.60 -0.61 -12.16
N GLN A 134 3.54 -1.38 -12.34
CA GLN A 134 2.95 -2.20 -11.27
C GLN A 134 3.76 -3.49 -11.10
N SER A 135 4.87 -3.40 -10.39
CA SER A 135 5.75 -4.53 -10.09
C SER A 135 6.65 -4.24 -8.89
N ALA A 136 7.09 -5.29 -8.22
CA ALA A 136 8.15 -5.18 -7.23
C ALA A 136 9.47 -4.82 -7.90
N GLY A 137 10.19 -3.86 -7.32
CA GLY A 137 11.54 -3.48 -7.74
C GLY A 137 12.60 -4.21 -6.92
N ALA A 138 13.62 -4.74 -7.60
CA ALA A 138 14.80 -5.32 -6.97
C ALA A 138 16.07 -4.78 -7.63
N PHE A 139 17.03 -4.29 -6.84
CA PHE A 139 18.33 -3.88 -7.35
C PHE A 139 19.08 -5.09 -7.91
N VAL A 140 19.58 -4.95 -9.14
CA VAL A 140 20.45 -5.93 -9.79
C VAL A 140 21.92 -5.48 -9.74
N ASP A 141 22.14 -4.18 -9.60
CA ASP A 141 23.44 -3.54 -9.35
C ASP A 141 23.21 -2.16 -8.68
N THR A 142 24.25 -1.31 -8.62
CA THR A 142 24.20 0.00 -7.93
C THR A 142 23.37 1.07 -8.62
N ASP A 143 23.09 0.93 -9.91
CA ASP A 143 22.38 1.92 -10.74
C ASP A 143 21.19 1.34 -11.52
N THR A 144 20.86 0.06 -11.30
CA THR A 144 19.83 -0.64 -12.06
C THR A 144 18.89 -1.42 -11.14
N VAL A 145 17.58 -1.22 -11.34
CA VAL A 145 16.51 -1.97 -10.69
C VAL A 145 15.77 -2.80 -11.74
N ARG A 146 15.49 -4.06 -11.42
CA ARG A 146 14.56 -4.90 -12.19
C ARG A 146 13.16 -4.75 -11.62
N ALA A 147 12.17 -4.54 -12.49
CA ALA A 147 10.76 -4.54 -12.15
C ALA A 147 9.97 -5.28 -13.25
N GLY A 148 9.50 -6.49 -12.94
CA GLY A 148 8.91 -7.38 -13.93
C GLY A 148 9.87 -7.66 -15.08
N GLU A 149 9.45 -7.33 -16.31
CA GLU A 149 10.25 -7.50 -17.54
C GLU A 149 11.14 -6.29 -17.88
N HIS A 150 11.12 -5.24 -17.04
CA HIS A 150 11.89 -4.03 -17.27
C HIS A 150 13.19 -4.00 -16.46
N LEU A 151 14.23 -3.39 -17.05
CA LEU A 151 15.40 -2.90 -16.33
C LEU A 151 15.32 -1.37 -16.29
N ILE A 152 15.42 -0.80 -15.09
CA ILE A 152 15.36 0.64 -14.89
C ILE A 152 16.75 1.10 -14.44
N LYS A 153 17.49 1.74 -15.34
CA LYS A 153 18.80 2.32 -15.06
C LYS A 153 18.62 3.80 -14.79
N ALA A 154 18.52 4.18 -13.53
CA ALA A 154 18.21 5.54 -13.14
C ALA A 154 19.43 6.30 -12.62
N ARG A 155 19.44 7.61 -12.84
CA ARG A 155 20.47 8.48 -12.27
C ARG A 155 20.35 8.60 -10.74
N ARG A 156 19.14 8.48 -10.20
CA ARG A 156 18.83 8.52 -8.75
C ARG A 156 17.69 7.58 -8.43
N PHE A 157 17.72 7.06 -7.21
CA PHE A 157 16.65 6.21 -6.65
C PHE A 157 16.08 6.85 -5.40
N VAL A 158 14.77 6.75 -5.24
CA VAL A 158 14.06 7.07 -4.00
C VAL A 158 13.42 5.81 -3.48
N ILE A 159 13.83 5.36 -2.31
CA ILE A 159 13.25 4.20 -1.63
C ILE A 159 12.14 4.73 -0.71
N ALA A 160 10.90 4.48 -1.11
CA ALA A 160 9.68 4.92 -0.42
C ALA A 160 8.75 3.73 -0.16
N THR A 161 9.32 2.59 0.22
CA THR A 161 8.66 1.28 0.30
C THR A 161 7.71 1.14 1.49
N GLY A 162 7.65 2.13 2.38
CA GLY A 162 6.81 2.09 3.58
C GLY A 162 7.31 1.06 4.60
N SER A 163 6.39 0.60 5.43
CA SER A 163 6.62 -0.40 6.47
C SER A 163 5.37 -1.24 6.67
N SER A 164 5.52 -2.43 7.21
CA SER A 164 4.42 -3.28 7.67
C SER A 164 4.44 -3.43 9.18
N PRO A 165 3.30 -3.69 9.83
CA PRO A 165 3.23 -3.87 11.27
C PRO A 165 4.03 -5.10 11.70
N VAL A 166 4.74 -4.96 12.80
CA VAL A 166 5.40 -6.09 13.47
C VAL A 166 4.51 -6.57 14.61
N VAL A 167 4.12 -7.84 14.57
CA VAL A 167 3.44 -8.48 15.70
C VAL A 167 4.52 -8.89 16.71
N PRO A 168 4.53 -8.33 17.93
CA PRO A 168 5.55 -8.66 18.91
C PRO A 168 5.39 -10.12 19.39
N PRO A 169 6.50 -10.81 19.78
CA PRO A 169 6.46 -12.19 20.23
C PRO A 169 5.95 -12.32 21.68
N ILE A 170 4.71 -11.94 21.90
CA ILE A 170 4.02 -12.08 23.19
C ILE A 170 3.42 -13.47 23.25
N PRO A 171 3.71 -14.29 24.29
CA PRO A 171 3.15 -15.63 24.42
C PRO A 171 1.63 -15.63 24.34
N GLY A 172 1.06 -16.44 23.41
CA GLY A 172 -0.38 -16.57 23.17
C GLY A 172 -0.98 -15.51 22.23
N LEU A 173 -0.23 -14.53 21.77
CA LEU A 173 -0.75 -13.52 20.84
C LEU A 173 -1.02 -14.10 19.45
N ASP A 174 -0.22 -15.04 19.01
CA ASP A 174 -0.36 -15.79 17.76
C ASP A 174 -1.63 -16.67 17.74
N GLU A 175 -2.12 -17.09 18.93
CA GLU A 175 -3.36 -17.86 19.08
C GLU A 175 -4.58 -16.96 19.36
N THR A 176 -4.38 -15.65 19.53
CA THR A 176 -5.44 -14.68 19.86
C THR A 176 -5.81 -13.86 18.65
N PRO A 177 -7.11 -13.79 18.26
CA PRO A 177 -7.54 -12.87 17.19
C PRO A 177 -7.14 -11.42 17.52
N HIS A 178 -6.43 -10.79 16.61
CA HIS A 178 -6.00 -9.40 16.77
C HIS A 178 -6.02 -8.67 15.42
N PHE A 179 -6.08 -7.35 15.49
CA PHE A 179 -5.98 -6.50 14.30
C PHE A 179 -4.64 -5.78 14.27
N THR A 180 -4.17 -5.55 13.06
CA THR A 180 -3.14 -4.56 12.76
C THR A 180 -3.80 -3.38 12.04
N HIS A 181 -3.05 -2.30 11.77
CA HIS A 181 -3.60 -1.21 10.96
C HIS A 181 -3.94 -1.65 9.52
N GLU A 182 -3.28 -2.69 9.02
CA GLU A 182 -3.56 -3.24 7.67
C GLU A 182 -4.84 -4.07 7.60
N THR A 183 -5.38 -4.53 8.75
CA THR A 183 -6.55 -5.41 8.81
C THR A 183 -7.74 -4.82 9.59
N LEU A 184 -7.57 -3.62 10.17
CA LEU A 184 -8.59 -3.01 11.02
C LEU A 184 -9.82 -2.52 10.24
N PHE A 185 -9.65 -2.21 8.96
CA PHE A 185 -10.68 -1.61 8.12
C PHE A 185 -11.24 -2.57 7.05
N ASP A 186 -10.84 -3.85 7.10
CA ASP A 186 -11.35 -4.90 6.20
C ASP A 186 -12.76 -5.37 6.57
#